data_6c1a63ea4edef80c07a845247160ea1e
#
_entry.id   6c1a63ea4edef80c07a845247160ea1e
#
_cell.length_a   1.000
_cell.length_b   1.000
_cell.length_c   1.000
_cell.angle_alpha   90.00
_cell.angle_beta   90.00
_cell.angle_gamma   90.00
#
_symmetry.space_group_name_H-M   'P 1'
#
loop_
_entity.id
_entity.type
_entity.pdbx_description
1 polymer ?
#
loop_
_entity_poly.entity_id
_entity_poly.type
_entity_poly.pdbx_seq_one_letter_code
_entity_poly.pdbx_strand_id
1 'polypeptide(L)'
;IKILGIGESSTFGLPKILFQGTGFNLAEYADWLDATPKFGVSWRGWRENDFESVIQPGGYGIHFNNFKMKEFCFTRFETMWSKKFKIIEGTVTDIINCGTYASVIMGDQEAQFDLIIDCRGYPTDYLEYNVIEDMPVNHCLVHMIPKAGNWNTTIHQATKNGWMFGIPLKTRQGWGYLYNDTITTKEDAIQDIADIFKTSVDSLDLREFAFKPYYAKTFFDGRILKNGNRALFFEPMEALSGFFYESVLRTVFDYYDNNLSIDNVNDVLTLMSQDLENFYHYVYHGGSNYDSEFWTTVAESSTEKLKNNLRWNETIRKVNSCITKDKIIEIPVGFWFTEKWIAW
;
A
#
# COMPACT_ATOMS: atom_id res chain seq x y z
N ILE A 1 8.84 -15.74 -4.72
CA ILE A 1 7.84 -14.67 -4.51
C ILE A 1 7.45 -14.17 -5.89
N LYS A 2 6.18 -14.31 -6.28
CA LYS A 2 5.66 -13.69 -7.52
C LYS A 2 5.50 -12.19 -7.26
N ILE A 3 6.35 -11.40 -7.88
CA ILE A 3 6.19 -9.93 -7.92
C ILE A 3 5.25 -9.63 -9.10
N LEU A 4 4.19 -8.85 -8.86
CA LEU A 4 3.18 -8.56 -9.89
C LEU A 4 3.73 -7.69 -11.03
N GLY A 5 4.69 -6.81 -10.74
CA GLY A 5 5.40 -6.00 -11.74
C GLY A 5 4.53 -5.02 -12.53
N ILE A 6 3.41 -4.60 -11.97
CA ILE A 6 2.48 -3.64 -12.59
C ILE A 6 3.17 -2.28 -12.76
N GLY A 7 3.97 -1.90 -11.83
CA GLY A 7 4.50 -0.62 -11.47
C GLY A 7 4.04 -0.33 -10.04
N GLU A 8 4.90 0.31 -9.30
CA GLU A 8 4.62 0.63 -7.90
C GLU A 8 4.54 2.14 -7.73
N SER A 9 3.78 2.56 -6.73
CA SER A 9 3.68 3.95 -6.31
C SER A 9 4.13 4.08 -4.87
N SER A 10 4.83 5.16 -4.54
CA SER A 10 5.29 5.41 -3.18
C SER A 10 4.64 6.66 -2.56
N THR A 11 4.76 6.76 -1.24
CA THR A 11 4.63 8.00 -0.50
C THR A 11 5.92 8.82 -0.58
N PHE A 12 5.94 10.03 -0.01
CA PHE A 12 7.10 10.93 -0.02
C PHE A 12 8.30 10.43 0.81
N GLY A 13 8.09 9.46 1.71
CA GLY A 13 9.15 8.90 2.57
C GLY A 13 10.17 8.07 1.80
N LEU A 14 9.70 7.28 0.82
CA LEU A 14 10.56 6.32 0.12
C LEU A 14 11.79 6.94 -0.57
N PRO A 15 11.71 8.04 -1.32
CA PRO A 15 12.90 8.63 -1.96
C PRO A 15 14.00 9.00 -0.95
N LYS A 16 13.61 9.49 0.24
CA LYS A 16 14.54 9.83 1.32
C LYS A 16 15.22 8.59 1.88
N ILE A 17 14.46 7.52 2.13
CA ILE A 17 15.00 6.25 2.63
C ILE A 17 15.97 5.65 1.61
N LEU A 18 15.59 5.63 0.34
CA LEU A 18 16.44 5.17 -0.74
C LEU A 18 17.73 5.99 -0.85
N PHE A 19 17.66 7.32 -0.71
CA PHE A 19 18.86 8.16 -0.69
C PHE A 19 19.79 7.79 0.46
N GLN A 20 19.26 7.62 1.66
CA GLN A 20 20.05 7.27 2.85
C GLN A 20 20.71 5.88 2.73
N GLY A 21 19.98 4.89 2.20
CA GLY A 21 20.45 3.51 2.11
C GLY A 21 21.32 3.21 0.89
N THR A 22 21.05 3.87 -0.24
CA THR A 22 21.62 3.51 -1.56
C THR A 22 22.24 4.68 -2.32
N GLY A 23 22.12 5.92 -1.80
CA GLY A 23 22.50 7.12 -2.53
C GLY A 23 21.56 7.44 -3.70
N PHE A 24 20.33 6.95 -3.67
CA PHE A 24 19.34 7.17 -4.73
C PHE A 24 19.12 8.66 -5.00
N ASN A 25 19.12 9.00 -6.28
CA ASN A 25 18.76 10.31 -6.79
C ASN A 25 17.93 10.12 -8.06
N LEU A 26 16.72 10.66 -8.09
CA LEU A 26 15.81 10.45 -9.22
C LEU A 26 16.39 10.98 -10.54
N ALA A 27 17.11 12.10 -10.53
CA ALA A 27 17.71 12.67 -11.74
C ALA A 27 18.75 11.75 -12.37
N GLU A 28 19.46 10.94 -11.55
CA GLU A 28 20.51 10.03 -11.98
C GLU A 28 19.99 8.62 -12.29
N TYR A 29 19.06 8.11 -11.45
CA TYR A 29 18.67 6.70 -11.49
C TYR A 29 17.26 6.42 -12.04
N ALA A 30 16.55 7.45 -12.51
CA ALA A 30 15.21 7.29 -13.05
C ALA A 30 15.13 6.26 -14.19
N ASP A 31 16.12 6.25 -15.09
CA ASP A 31 16.16 5.30 -16.22
C ASP A 31 16.37 3.87 -15.74
N TRP A 32 17.26 3.66 -14.77
CA TRP A 32 17.48 2.33 -14.22
C TRP A 32 16.22 1.77 -13.57
N LEU A 33 15.51 2.59 -12.80
CA LEU A 33 14.31 2.16 -12.08
C LEU A 33 13.03 2.21 -12.93
N ASP A 34 13.13 2.69 -14.18
CA ASP A 34 11.95 3.02 -15.01
C ASP A 34 11.00 3.99 -14.26
N ALA A 35 11.59 4.92 -13.48
CA ALA A 35 10.87 5.71 -12.50
C ALA A 35 10.42 7.06 -13.04
N THR A 36 9.28 7.53 -12.54
CA THR A 36 8.77 8.89 -12.73
C THR A 36 8.51 9.56 -11.37
N PRO A 37 8.57 10.90 -11.27
CA PRO A 37 8.17 11.59 -10.06
C PRO A 37 6.66 11.42 -9.80
N LYS A 38 6.29 11.38 -8.52
CA LYS A 38 4.90 11.41 -8.07
C LYS A 38 4.69 12.63 -7.18
N PHE A 39 3.78 13.51 -7.57
CA PHE A 39 3.44 14.71 -6.78
C PHE A 39 2.08 14.61 -6.09
N GLY A 40 1.36 13.52 -6.26
CA GLY A 40 0.08 13.33 -5.62
C GLY A 40 -0.72 12.16 -6.19
N VAL A 41 -2.01 12.19 -5.92
CA VAL A 41 -3.02 11.29 -6.47
C VAL A 41 -4.13 12.13 -7.09
N SER A 42 -4.48 11.82 -8.33
CA SER A 42 -5.62 12.44 -9.04
C SER A 42 -6.84 11.54 -8.87
N TRP A 43 -7.88 12.07 -8.28
CA TRP A 43 -9.15 11.39 -8.01
C TRP A 43 -10.19 11.83 -9.02
N ARG A 44 -10.70 10.92 -9.82
CA ARG A 44 -11.61 11.18 -10.93
C ARG A 44 -12.90 10.41 -10.77
N GLY A 45 -14.03 11.12 -10.81
CA GLY A 45 -15.35 10.52 -10.69
C GLY A 45 -15.71 9.98 -9.29
N TRP A 46 -14.88 10.18 -8.26
CA TRP A 46 -15.15 9.75 -6.89
C TRP A 46 -16.11 10.67 -6.14
N ARG A 47 -16.12 11.93 -6.48
CA ARG A 47 -16.96 12.97 -5.90
C ARG A 47 -17.57 13.82 -7.01
N GLU A 48 -18.42 14.77 -6.65
CA GLU A 48 -19.03 15.70 -7.61
C GLU A 48 -18.02 16.34 -8.56
N ASN A 49 -16.83 16.69 -8.04
CA ASN A 49 -15.74 17.25 -8.83
C ASN A 49 -14.49 16.38 -8.69
N ASP A 50 -13.74 16.25 -9.78
CA ASP A 50 -12.41 15.68 -9.74
C ASP A 50 -11.49 16.54 -8.86
N PHE A 51 -10.58 15.91 -8.13
CA PHE A 51 -9.65 16.62 -7.26
C PHE A 51 -8.28 15.92 -7.19
N GLU A 52 -7.28 16.62 -6.68
CA GLU A 52 -5.95 16.10 -6.45
C GLU A 52 -5.56 16.16 -4.98
N SER A 53 -5.08 15.03 -4.46
CA SER A 53 -4.42 14.94 -3.17
C SER A 53 -2.93 15.10 -3.38
N VAL A 54 -2.42 16.32 -3.23
CA VAL A 54 -1.01 16.64 -3.52
C VAL A 54 -0.09 16.28 -2.35
N ILE A 55 1.15 15.91 -2.67
CA ILE A 55 2.24 15.82 -1.72
C ILE A 55 2.66 17.25 -1.35
N GLN A 56 2.94 17.49 -0.06
CA GLN A 56 3.32 18.81 0.43
C GLN A 56 4.47 19.44 -0.37
N PRO A 57 4.52 20.79 -0.48
CA PRO A 57 5.57 21.48 -1.23
C PRO A 57 6.98 21.06 -0.80
N GLY A 58 7.81 20.73 -1.76
CA GLY A 58 9.20 20.30 -1.55
C GLY A 58 9.36 18.78 -1.33
N GLY A 59 8.25 18.03 -1.20
CA GLY A 59 8.26 16.56 -1.18
C GLY A 59 7.87 15.96 -2.54
N TYR A 60 8.27 14.74 -2.78
CA TYR A 60 7.80 13.92 -3.90
C TYR A 60 7.88 12.44 -3.55
N GLY A 61 6.98 11.67 -4.11
CA GLY A 61 7.09 10.22 -4.19
C GLY A 61 7.63 9.81 -5.56
N ILE A 62 7.69 8.53 -5.81
CA ILE A 62 8.07 7.97 -7.12
C ILE A 62 7.11 6.87 -7.53
N HIS A 63 6.91 6.75 -8.84
CA HIS A 63 6.45 5.53 -9.47
C HIS A 63 7.69 4.79 -9.98
N PHE A 64 7.71 3.47 -9.88
CA PHE A 64 8.89 2.70 -10.24
C PHE A 64 8.56 1.27 -10.65
N ASN A 65 9.50 0.63 -11.33
CA ASN A 65 9.43 -0.78 -11.64
C ASN A 65 10.03 -1.59 -10.47
N ASN A 66 9.21 -2.42 -9.86
CA ASN A 66 9.59 -3.19 -8.66
C ASN A 66 10.77 -4.15 -8.90
N PHE A 67 10.85 -4.78 -10.08
CA PHE A 67 11.98 -5.65 -10.40
C PHE A 67 13.29 -4.87 -10.50
N LYS A 68 13.24 -3.73 -11.18
CA LYS A 68 14.40 -2.83 -11.32
C LYS A 68 14.80 -2.19 -9.99
N MET A 69 13.83 -1.86 -9.13
CA MET A 69 14.09 -1.38 -7.77
C MET A 69 14.86 -2.42 -6.96
N LYS A 70 14.42 -3.69 -7.00
CA LYS A 70 15.15 -4.78 -6.32
C LYS A 70 16.59 -4.89 -6.81
N GLU A 71 16.79 -4.93 -8.12
CA GLU A 71 18.12 -5.01 -8.74
C GLU A 71 19.00 -3.82 -8.32
N PHE A 72 18.46 -2.61 -8.41
CA PHE A 72 19.14 -1.39 -7.97
C PHE A 72 19.56 -1.47 -6.51
N CYS A 73 18.64 -1.77 -5.60
CA CYS A 73 18.96 -1.85 -4.18
C CYS A 73 20.04 -2.88 -3.89
N PHE A 74 19.98 -4.07 -4.49
CA PHE A 74 20.98 -5.11 -4.27
C PHE A 74 22.35 -4.68 -4.77
N THR A 75 22.44 -4.15 -5.99
CA THR A 75 23.71 -3.64 -6.55
C THR A 75 24.30 -2.53 -5.68
N ARG A 76 23.47 -1.61 -5.19
CA ARG A 76 23.94 -0.53 -4.32
C ARG A 76 24.36 -1.02 -2.95
N PHE A 77 23.66 -1.96 -2.35
CA PHE A 77 24.04 -2.54 -1.06
C PHE A 77 25.34 -3.34 -1.16
N GLU A 78 25.54 -4.13 -2.20
CA GLU A 78 26.80 -4.85 -2.43
C GLU A 78 27.98 -3.91 -2.60
N THR A 79 27.80 -2.76 -3.26
CA THR A 79 28.87 -1.78 -3.48
C THR A 79 29.13 -0.92 -2.25
N MET A 80 28.10 -0.39 -1.60
CA MET A 80 28.23 0.57 -0.50
C MET A 80 28.45 -0.10 0.85
N TRP A 81 27.91 -1.30 1.03
CA TRP A 81 27.85 -2.00 2.31
C TRP A 81 28.51 -3.38 2.27
N SER A 82 29.45 -3.63 1.34
CA SER A 82 30.06 -4.94 1.06
C SER A 82 30.57 -5.70 2.29
N LYS A 83 31.01 -4.99 3.34
CA LYS A 83 31.49 -5.60 4.61
C LYS A 83 30.32 -5.94 5.57
N LYS A 84 29.11 -5.41 5.35
CA LYS A 84 27.97 -5.52 6.27
C LYS A 84 26.75 -6.16 5.62
N PHE A 85 26.78 -6.35 4.29
CA PHE A 85 25.66 -6.87 3.52
C PHE A 85 26.08 -8.16 2.82
N LYS A 86 25.21 -9.18 2.93
CA LYS A 86 25.40 -10.48 2.26
C LYS A 86 24.07 -10.99 1.74
N ILE A 87 24.04 -11.41 0.49
CA ILE A 87 22.91 -12.13 -0.09
C ILE A 87 23.16 -13.62 0.09
N ILE A 88 22.17 -14.34 0.62
CA ILE A 88 22.14 -15.80 0.70
C ILE A 88 20.95 -16.25 -0.14
N GLU A 89 21.23 -16.99 -1.21
CA GLU A 89 20.19 -17.58 -2.04
C GLU A 89 19.73 -18.90 -1.44
N GLY A 90 18.40 -19.06 -1.31
CA GLY A 90 17.81 -20.27 -0.78
C GLY A 90 16.30 -20.14 -0.60
N THR A 91 15.63 -21.28 -0.39
CA THR A 91 14.22 -21.32 -0.05
C THR A 91 14.09 -21.44 1.46
N VAL A 92 13.60 -20.36 2.08
CA VAL A 92 13.27 -20.36 3.52
C VAL A 92 12.04 -21.24 3.73
N THR A 93 12.21 -22.34 4.45
CA THR A 93 11.13 -23.28 4.79
C THR A 93 10.46 -22.92 6.10
N ASP A 94 11.24 -22.43 7.07
CA ASP A 94 10.71 -22.01 8.36
C ASP A 94 11.53 -20.87 9.00
N ILE A 95 10.88 -20.13 9.93
CA ILE A 95 11.50 -19.12 10.78
C ILE A 95 11.00 -19.36 12.21
N ILE A 96 11.93 -19.55 13.15
CA ILE A 96 11.61 -19.98 14.52
C ILE A 96 12.19 -18.95 15.51
N ASN A 97 11.34 -18.49 16.45
CA ASN A 97 11.81 -17.72 17.60
C ASN A 97 12.35 -18.69 18.67
N CYS A 98 13.64 -18.59 18.99
CA CYS A 98 14.33 -19.40 19.98
C CYS A 98 14.56 -18.63 21.32
N GLY A 99 13.89 -17.50 21.52
CA GLY A 99 13.98 -16.67 22.71
C GLY A 99 15.15 -15.67 22.67
N THR A 100 16.38 -16.15 22.74
CA THR A 100 17.60 -15.30 22.68
C THR A 100 18.02 -14.95 21.27
N TYR A 101 17.62 -15.70 20.27
CA TYR A 101 17.85 -15.50 18.84
C TYR A 101 16.66 -16.02 18.04
N ALA A 102 16.66 -15.77 16.74
CA ALA A 102 15.74 -16.43 15.81
C ALA A 102 16.52 -17.20 14.75
N SER A 103 15.96 -18.35 14.31
CA SER A 103 16.54 -19.22 13.29
C SER A 103 15.78 -19.14 11.98
N VAL A 104 16.54 -19.12 10.88
CA VAL A 104 16.03 -19.33 9.51
C VAL A 104 16.41 -20.71 9.05
N ILE A 105 15.43 -21.51 8.64
CA ILE A 105 15.63 -22.86 8.12
C ILE A 105 15.55 -22.85 6.59
N MET A 106 16.56 -23.41 5.94
CA MET A 106 16.67 -23.53 4.49
C MET A 106 17.08 -24.96 4.11
N GLY A 107 16.10 -25.86 3.96
CA GLY A 107 16.35 -27.30 3.81
C GLY A 107 17.07 -27.85 5.05
N ASP A 108 18.26 -28.40 4.89
CA ASP A 108 19.09 -28.94 5.99
C ASP A 108 19.99 -27.88 6.66
N GLN A 109 19.93 -26.63 6.22
CA GLN A 109 20.73 -25.54 6.77
C GLN A 109 19.92 -24.69 7.74
N GLU A 110 20.58 -24.31 8.85
CA GLU A 110 20.05 -23.36 9.83
C GLU A 110 21.01 -22.19 9.96
N ALA A 111 20.45 -20.97 10.02
CA ALA A 111 21.19 -19.75 10.30
C ALA A 111 20.50 -18.96 11.43
N GLN A 112 21.29 -18.45 12.38
CA GLN A 112 20.80 -17.75 13.57
C GLN A 112 21.02 -16.23 13.45
N PHE A 113 20.06 -15.45 13.93
CA PHE A 113 20.04 -14.00 13.86
C PHE A 113 19.45 -13.38 15.13
N ASP A 114 19.91 -12.17 15.48
CA ASP A 114 19.34 -11.40 16.59
C ASP A 114 17.94 -10.88 16.28
N LEU A 115 17.67 -10.55 15.01
CA LEU A 115 16.39 -10.08 14.48
C LEU A 115 16.19 -10.63 13.07
N ILE A 116 15.01 -11.12 12.78
CA ILE A 116 14.57 -11.49 11.43
C ILE A 116 13.41 -10.58 11.02
N ILE A 117 13.51 -9.98 9.83
CA ILE A 117 12.41 -9.27 9.20
C ILE A 117 11.80 -10.19 8.14
N ASP A 118 10.65 -10.79 8.45
CA ASP A 118 9.94 -11.71 7.57
C ASP A 118 9.13 -10.93 6.52
N CYS A 119 9.65 -10.90 5.29
CA CYS A 119 9.01 -10.30 4.11
C CYS A 119 8.66 -11.35 3.05
N ARG A 120 8.35 -12.59 3.43
CA ARG A 120 8.07 -13.71 2.49
C ARG A 120 6.81 -13.52 1.62
N GLY A 121 6.10 -12.41 1.76
CA GLY A 121 4.91 -12.10 0.99
C GLY A 121 3.62 -12.63 1.64
N TYR A 122 2.60 -12.89 0.82
CA TYR A 122 1.28 -13.31 1.32
C TYR A 122 1.36 -14.57 2.18
N PRO A 123 0.56 -14.65 3.28
CA PRO A 123 0.45 -15.87 4.08
C PRO A 123 -0.18 -17.01 3.26
N THR A 124 0.20 -18.23 3.56
CA THR A 124 -0.40 -19.45 2.97
C THR A 124 -1.71 -19.83 3.66
N ASP A 125 -1.86 -19.47 4.94
CA ASP A 125 -3.07 -19.55 5.73
C ASP A 125 -3.26 -18.26 6.53
N TYR A 126 -4.45 -18.06 7.09
CA TYR A 126 -4.82 -16.82 7.77
C TYR A 126 -5.06 -17.00 9.28
N LEU A 127 -4.62 -18.10 9.88
CA LEU A 127 -4.83 -18.39 11.33
C LEU A 127 -4.22 -17.30 12.22
N GLU A 128 -3.04 -16.77 11.83
CA GLU A 128 -2.29 -15.72 12.51
C GLU A 128 -2.67 -14.30 12.05
N TYR A 129 -3.82 -14.15 11.37
CA TYR A 129 -4.23 -12.88 10.75
C TYR A 129 -5.66 -12.51 11.10
N ASN A 130 -5.92 -11.23 11.20
CA ASN A 130 -7.25 -10.63 11.19
C ASN A 130 -7.64 -10.43 9.73
N VAL A 131 -8.52 -11.25 9.21
CA VAL A 131 -9.08 -11.11 7.86
C VAL A 131 -10.24 -10.13 7.92
N ILE A 132 -10.32 -9.22 6.96
CA ILE A 132 -11.37 -8.21 6.84
C ILE A 132 -12.28 -8.64 5.70
N GLU A 133 -13.44 -9.20 6.04
CA GLU A 133 -14.36 -9.80 5.06
C GLU A 133 -15.24 -8.74 4.35
N ASP A 134 -15.38 -7.55 4.92
CA ASP A 134 -16.28 -6.49 4.47
C ASP A 134 -15.57 -5.37 3.70
N MET A 135 -14.34 -5.59 3.24
CA MET A 135 -13.67 -4.61 2.38
C MET A 135 -14.40 -4.47 1.04
N PRO A 136 -14.49 -3.23 0.52
CA PRO A 136 -15.27 -2.91 -0.67
C PRO A 136 -14.84 -3.64 -1.95
N VAL A 137 -13.56 -4.03 -2.07
CA VAL A 137 -13.02 -4.73 -3.24
C VAL A 137 -12.19 -5.94 -2.84
N ASN A 138 -12.17 -6.97 -3.69
CA ASN A 138 -11.48 -8.24 -3.44
C ASN A 138 -10.81 -8.85 -4.69
N HIS A 139 -10.98 -8.21 -5.87
CA HIS A 139 -10.40 -8.63 -7.13
C HIS A 139 -9.73 -7.45 -7.85
N CYS A 140 -8.70 -7.77 -8.64
CA CYS A 140 -8.00 -6.81 -9.48
C CYS A 140 -7.71 -7.39 -10.87
N LEU A 141 -8.08 -6.66 -11.92
CA LEU A 141 -7.68 -6.91 -13.31
C LEU A 141 -6.55 -5.95 -13.68
N VAL A 142 -5.43 -6.49 -14.11
CA VAL A 142 -4.24 -5.70 -14.46
C VAL A 142 -4.04 -5.63 -15.95
N HIS A 143 -3.84 -4.42 -16.46
CA HIS A 143 -3.54 -4.11 -17.85
C HIS A 143 -2.26 -3.29 -17.97
N MET A 144 -1.41 -3.68 -18.93
CA MET A 144 -0.13 -3.00 -19.15
C MET A 144 -0.14 -2.39 -20.56
N ILE A 145 0.11 -1.08 -20.64
CA ILE A 145 0.22 -0.37 -21.92
C ILE A 145 1.71 -0.08 -22.19
N PRO A 146 2.31 -0.62 -23.28
CA PRO A 146 3.73 -0.43 -23.61
C PRO A 146 3.99 0.97 -24.20
N LYS A 147 3.63 2.00 -23.45
CA LYS A 147 3.79 3.40 -23.81
C LYS A 147 4.07 4.21 -22.54
N ALA A 148 5.08 5.07 -22.57
CA ALA A 148 5.39 5.98 -21.46
C ALA A 148 4.15 6.74 -20.97
N GLY A 149 4.02 6.85 -19.66
CA GLY A 149 3.06 7.77 -19.05
C GLY A 149 3.57 9.21 -19.12
N ASN A 150 2.69 10.17 -19.33
CA ASN A 150 3.03 11.60 -19.46
C ASN A 150 2.38 12.46 -18.37
N TRP A 151 2.09 11.87 -17.22
CA TRP A 151 1.55 12.54 -16.03
C TRP A 151 2.41 12.21 -14.80
N ASN A 152 2.19 12.91 -13.70
CA ASN A 152 3.06 12.87 -12.51
C ASN A 152 2.29 12.61 -11.19
N THR A 153 1.08 12.09 -11.27
CA THR A 153 0.25 11.66 -10.14
C THR A 153 -0.11 10.18 -10.30
N THR A 154 -0.46 9.48 -9.23
CA THR A 154 -1.20 8.22 -9.39
C THR A 154 -2.64 8.57 -9.73
N ILE A 155 -3.22 7.96 -10.76
CA ILE A 155 -4.63 8.17 -11.10
C ILE A 155 -5.46 7.18 -10.28
N HIS A 156 -6.53 7.66 -9.66
CA HIS A 156 -7.63 6.86 -9.10
C HIS A 156 -8.91 7.25 -9.82
N GLN A 157 -9.33 6.43 -10.76
CA GLN A 157 -10.51 6.66 -11.60
C GLN A 157 -11.66 5.78 -11.12
N ALA A 158 -12.73 6.38 -10.60
CA ALA A 158 -13.98 5.66 -10.39
C ALA A 158 -14.56 5.20 -11.74
N THR A 159 -15.20 4.05 -11.75
CA THR A 159 -15.88 3.47 -12.90
C THR A 159 -17.26 3.04 -12.48
N LYS A 160 -18.09 2.57 -13.39
CA LYS A 160 -19.45 2.15 -13.06
C LYS A 160 -19.48 1.01 -12.04
N ASN A 161 -18.61 0.01 -12.20
CA ASN A 161 -18.68 -1.25 -11.44
C ASN A 161 -17.45 -1.48 -10.53
N GLY A 162 -16.67 -0.43 -10.24
CA GLY A 162 -15.46 -0.50 -9.45
C GLY A 162 -14.63 0.78 -9.55
N TRP A 163 -13.32 0.65 -9.48
CA TRP A 163 -12.40 1.76 -9.73
C TRP A 163 -11.07 1.28 -10.30
N MET A 164 -10.32 2.18 -10.90
CA MET A 164 -9.06 1.87 -11.56
C MET A 164 -7.94 2.79 -11.09
N PHE A 165 -6.76 2.22 -10.79
CA PHE A 165 -5.55 3.03 -10.64
C PHE A 165 -4.71 3.04 -11.91
N GLY A 166 -3.98 4.16 -12.14
CA GLY A 166 -3.03 4.32 -13.22
C GLY A 166 -1.67 4.78 -12.72
N ILE A 167 -0.62 4.07 -13.10
CA ILE A 167 0.77 4.33 -12.71
C ILE A 167 1.60 4.62 -13.97
N PRO A 168 2.15 5.85 -14.12
CA PRO A 168 3.03 6.18 -15.23
C PRO A 168 4.46 5.75 -14.94
N LEU A 169 5.04 4.95 -15.82
CA LEU A 169 6.46 4.68 -15.85
C LEU A 169 7.10 5.30 -17.10
N LYS A 170 8.42 5.38 -17.15
CA LYS A 170 9.13 5.97 -18.31
C LYS A 170 8.91 5.18 -19.60
N THR A 171 8.74 3.86 -19.51
CA THR A 171 8.61 2.97 -20.69
C THR A 171 7.20 2.42 -20.89
N ARG A 172 6.35 2.46 -19.87
CA ARG A 172 5.01 1.86 -19.90
C ARG A 172 4.06 2.52 -18.90
N GLN A 173 2.80 2.15 -19.00
CA GLN A 173 1.78 2.46 -18.00
C GLN A 173 1.28 1.16 -17.39
N GLY A 174 1.11 1.14 -16.07
CA GLY A 174 0.46 0.07 -15.35
C GLY A 174 -0.93 0.51 -14.90
N TRP A 175 -1.93 -0.29 -15.20
CA TRP A 175 -3.31 -0.05 -14.82
C TRP A 175 -3.87 -1.25 -14.07
N GLY A 176 -4.61 -0.99 -12.99
CA GLY A 176 -5.28 -2.03 -12.23
C GLY A 176 -6.71 -1.62 -11.95
N TYR A 177 -7.66 -2.47 -12.33
CA TYR A 177 -9.08 -2.30 -12.08
C TYR A 177 -9.50 -3.13 -10.89
N LEU A 178 -10.08 -2.52 -9.88
CA LEU A 178 -10.53 -3.16 -8.64
C LEU A 178 -12.05 -3.25 -8.61
N TYR A 179 -12.55 -4.40 -8.22
CA TYR A 179 -13.98 -4.68 -8.09
C TYR A 179 -14.25 -5.71 -6.99
N ASN A 180 -15.52 -5.90 -6.67
CA ASN A 180 -15.98 -6.94 -5.76
C ASN A 180 -16.75 -7.99 -6.55
N ASP A 181 -16.26 -9.22 -6.59
CA ASP A 181 -16.83 -10.31 -7.38
C ASP A 181 -18.20 -10.79 -6.88
N THR A 182 -18.61 -10.38 -5.68
CA THR A 182 -19.96 -10.65 -5.16
C THR A 182 -21.00 -9.63 -5.66
N ILE A 183 -20.56 -8.51 -6.26
CA ILE A 183 -21.43 -7.42 -6.75
C ILE A 183 -21.26 -7.24 -8.26
N THR A 184 -20.04 -7.26 -8.74
CA THR A 184 -19.65 -6.95 -10.12
C THR A 184 -19.14 -8.22 -10.80
N THR A 185 -19.70 -8.56 -11.96
CA THR A 185 -19.14 -9.68 -12.76
C THR A 185 -17.81 -9.29 -13.38
N LYS A 186 -16.98 -10.30 -13.65
CA LYS A 186 -15.72 -10.07 -14.35
C LYS A 186 -15.92 -9.44 -15.72
N GLU A 187 -16.96 -9.84 -16.41
CA GLU A 187 -17.35 -9.34 -17.72
C GLU A 187 -17.70 -7.86 -17.70
N ASP A 188 -18.43 -7.41 -16.68
CA ASP A 188 -18.75 -5.98 -16.47
C ASP A 188 -17.48 -5.18 -16.17
N ALA A 189 -16.59 -5.70 -15.33
CA ALA A 189 -15.30 -5.07 -15.05
C ALA A 189 -14.42 -4.94 -16.30
N ILE A 190 -14.38 -5.96 -17.17
CA ILE A 190 -13.66 -5.92 -18.45
C ILE A 190 -14.29 -4.91 -19.41
N GLN A 191 -15.62 -4.82 -19.44
CA GLN A 191 -16.32 -3.84 -20.27
C GLN A 191 -16.01 -2.40 -19.82
N ASP A 192 -16.01 -2.12 -18.53
CA ASP A 192 -15.60 -0.80 -18.00
C ASP A 192 -14.17 -0.43 -18.45
N ILE A 193 -13.23 -1.38 -18.41
CA ILE A 193 -11.86 -1.16 -18.90
C ILE A 193 -11.85 -0.82 -20.38
N ALA A 194 -12.59 -1.59 -21.19
CA ALA A 194 -12.69 -1.38 -22.62
C ALA A 194 -13.26 0.00 -22.96
N ASP A 195 -14.29 0.43 -22.24
CA ASP A 195 -14.94 1.74 -22.41
C ASP A 195 -14.00 2.89 -22.06
N ILE A 196 -13.23 2.78 -20.97
CA ILE A 196 -12.24 3.80 -20.55
C ILE A 196 -11.15 3.94 -21.60
N PHE A 197 -10.60 2.84 -22.09
CA PHE A 197 -9.55 2.88 -23.11
C PHE A 197 -10.08 3.04 -24.53
N LYS A 198 -11.41 3.07 -24.73
CA LYS A 198 -12.08 3.17 -26.03
C LYS A 198 -11.56 2.10 -27.01
N THR A 199 -11.52 0.87 -26.54
CA THR A 199 -10.99 -0.28 -27.26
C THR A 199 -11.94 -1.48 -27.21
N SER A 200 -11.71 -2.51 -27.99
CA SER A 200 -12.51 -3.75 -27.87
C SER A 200 -12.00 -4.61 -26.73
N VAL A 201 -12.91 -5.36 -26.10
CA VAL A 201 -12.59 -6.34 -25.04
C VAL A 201 -11.51 -7.32 -25.51
N ASP A 202 -11.59 -7.81 -26.74
CA ASP A 202 -10.65 -8.78 -27.32
C ASP A 202 -9.22 -8.25 -27.46
N SER A 203 -9.02 -6.93 -27.42
CA SER A 203 -7.69 -6.31 -27.52
C SER A 203 -7.01 -6.08 -26.17
N LEU A 204 -7.68 -6.40 -25.06
CA LEU A 204 -7.16 -6.24 -23.72
C LEU A 204 -6.34 -7.48 -23.30
N ASP A 205 -5.08 -7.27 -22.92
CA ASP A 205 -4.26 -8.28 -22.24
C ASP A 205 -4.41 -8.09 -20.73
N LEU A 206 -5.29 -8.89 -20.12
CA LEU A 206 -5.67 -8.78 -18.73
C LEU A 206 -5.14 -9.95 -17.90
N ARG A 207 -4.64 -9.64 -16.71
CA ARG A 207 -4.34 -10.63 -15.68
C ARG A 207 -5.18 -10.35 -14.44
N GLU A 208 -5.80 -11.40 -13.91
CA GLU A 208 -6.66 -11.32 -12.74
C GLU A 208 -5.95 -11.78 -11.47
N PHE A 209 -6.26 -11.10 -10.37
CA PHE A 209 -5.78 -11.43 -9.04
C PHE A 209 -6.93 -11.29 -8.05
N ALA A 210 -7.29 -12.39 -7.39
CA ALA A 210 -8.13 -12.34 -6.20
C ALA A 210 -7.25 -12.09 -4.98
N PHE A 211 -7.74 -11.32 -4.01
CA PHE A 211 -7.03 -11.06 -2.77
C PHE A 211 -7.98 -10.99 -1.58
N LYS A 212 -7.44 -11.28 -0.41
CA LYS A 212 -8.11 -11.06 0.87
C LYS A 212 -7.39 -9.94 1.60
N PRO A 213 -8.09 -8.91 2.06
CA PRO A 213 -7.53 -7.91 2.96
C PRO A 213 -7.30 -8.49 4.35
N TYR A 214 -6.16 -8.20 4.95
CA TYR A 214 -5.78 -8.71 6.28
C TYR A 214 -4.66 -7.89 6.91
N TYR A 215 -4.48 -8.08 8.23
CA TYR A 215 -3.28 -7.70 8.96
C TYR A 215 -2.92 -8.73 10.02
N ALA A 216 -1.64 -8.80 10.40
CA ALA A 216 -1.15 -9.78 11.36
C ALA A 216 -1.74 -9.55 12.76
N LYS A 217 -2.09 -10.63 13.48
CA LYS A 217 -2.48 -10.58 14.90
C LYS A 217 -1.30 -10.19 15.79
N THR A 218 -0.09 -10.63 15.40
CA THR A 218 1.17 -10.28 16.04
C THR A 218 2.16 -9.86 14.96
N PHE A 219 2.65 -8.65 15.03
CA PHE A 219 3.64 -8.10 14.09
C PHE A 219 5.07 -8.42 14.53
N PHE A 220 5.30 -8.37 15.84
CA PHE A 220 6.63 -8.53 16.41
C PHE A 220 6.57 -9.35 17.71
N ASP A 221 7.44 -10.36 17.82
CA ASP A 221 7.54 -11.25 18.99
C ASP A 221 8.86 -11.09 19.77
N GLY A 222 9.59 -10.00 19.50
CA GLY A 222 10.89 -9.71 20.10
C GLY A 222 12.08 -10.20 19.26
N ARG A 223 11.86 -11.10 18.30
CA ARG A 223 12.90 -11.66 17.41
C ARG A 223 12.51 -11.71 15.95
N ILE A 224 11.23 -11.89 15.67
CA ILE A 224 10.69 -11.98 14.32
C ILE A 224 9.72 -10.82 14.11
N LEU A 225 10.01 -9.98 13.11
CA LEU A 225 9.17 -8.90 12.66
C LEU A 225 8.52 -9.28 11.34
N LYS A 226 7.20 -9.35 11.28
CA LYS A 226 6.45 -9.46 10.02
C LYS A 226 6.43 -8.09 9.34
N ASN A 227 6.84 -8.00 8.06
CA ASN A 227 6.79 -6.76 7.27
C ASN A 227 6.41 -7.04 5.80
N GLY A 228 6.15 -6.00 5.02
CA GLY A 228 5.61 -6.15 3.67
C GLY A 228 4.27 -6.89 3.68
N ASN A 229 3.94 -7.58 2.60
CA ASN A 229 2.71 -8.38 2.52
C ASN A 229 2.65 -9.53 3.55
N ARG A 230 3.71 -9.79 4.29
CA ARG A 230 3.67 -10.71 5.43
C ARG A 230 3.01 -10.08 6.65
N ALA A 231 3.03 -8.77 6.76
CA ALA A 231 2.42 -8.03 7.87
C ALA A 231 0.96 -7.66 7.62
N LEU A 232 0.68 -7.13 6.42
CA LEU A 232 -0.60 -6.52 6.07
C LEU A 232 -0.76 -6.47 4.56
N PHE A 233 -1.99 -6.65 4.10
CA PHE A 233 -2.44 -6.28 2.76
C PHE A 233 -3.89 -5.84 2.81
N PHE A 234 -4.19 -4.69 2.18
CA PHE A 234 -5.55 -4.20 1.95
C PHE A 234 -5.77 -4.07 0.43
N GLU A 235 -5.66 -2.88 -0.09
CA GLU A 235 -5.80 -2.54 -1.50
C GLU A 235 -4.79 -1.46 -1.90
N PRO A 236 -4.53 -1.22 -3.20
CA PRO A 236 -3.46 -0.31 -3.64
C PRO A 236 -3.77 1.18 -3.53
N MET A 237 -4.87 1.58 -2.91
CA MET A 237 -5.28 2.97 -2.79
C MET A 237 -4.23 3.81 -2.05
N GLU A 238 -3.88 5.00 -2.58
CA GLU A 238 -2.96 5.99 -2.01
C GLU A 238 -1.52 5.48 -1.73
N ALA A 239 -1.16 4.26 -2.12
CA ALA A 239 0.14 3.63 -1.82
C ALA A 239 0.44 3.47 -0.32
N LEU A 240 -0.60 3.34 0.52
CA LEU A 240 -0.50 3.30 1.98
C LEU A 240 0.27 2.10 2.50
N SER A 241 0.30 0.99 1.77
CA SER A 241 1.09 -0.19 2.17
C SER A 241 2.58 0.15 2.36
N GLY A 242 3.17 0.96 1.47
CA GLY A 242 4.57 1.39 1.58
C GLY A 242 4.83 2.22 2.83
N PHE A 243 3.91 3.15 3.14
CA PHE A 243 3.96 3.94 4.37
C PHE A 243 3.84 3.05 5.62
N PHE A 244 2.94 2.08 5.60
CA PHE A 244 2.78 1.14 6.71
C PHE A 244 4.07 0.32 6.94
N TYR A 245 4.69 -0.19 5.87
CA TYR A 245 5.93 -0.98 5.99
C TYR A 245 7.09 -0.17 6.57
N GLU A 246 7.19 1.12 6.24
CA GLU A 246 8.13 2.04 6.85
C GLU A 246 7.83 2.24 8.34
N SER A 247 6.57 2.43 8.70
CA SER A 247 6.13 2.63 10.08
C SER A 247 6.39 1.41 10.95
N VAL A 248 6.20 0.20 10.43
CA VAL A 248 6.55 -1.08 11.10
C VAL A 248 8.02 -1.07 11.51
N LEU A 249 8.93 -0.70 10.59
CA LEU A 249 10.37 -0.64 10.89
C LEU A 249 10.69 0.42 11.94
N ARG A 250 10.11 1.61 11.85
CA ARG A 250 10.32 2.70 12.82
C ARG A 250 9.90 2.28 14.22
N THR A 251 8.72 1.69 14.35
CA THR A 251 8.16 1.24 15.63
C THR A 251 9.04 0.18 16.29
N VAL A 252 9.65 -0.72 15.50
CA VAL A 252 10.60 -1.72 16.02
C VAL A 252 11.94 -1.10 16.40
N PHE A 253 12.41 -0.08 15.70
CA PHE A 253 13.61 0.66 16.17
C PHE A 253 13.34 1.36 17.50
N ASP A 254 12.16 1.95 17.72
CA ASP A 254 11.77 2.52 19.01
C ASP A 254 11.78 1.48 20.15
N TYR A 255 11.45 0.20 19.86
CA TYR A 255 11.63 -0.89 20.81
C TYR A 255 13.11 -1.11 21.16
N TYR A 256 14.01 -1.18 20.16
CA TYR A 256 15.43 -1.39 20.40
C TYR A 256 16.12 -0.19 21.10
N ASP A 257 15.56 1.01 20.94
CA ASP A 257 15.97 2.20 21.68
C ASP A 257 15.36 2.27 23.10
N ASN A 258 14.67 1.20 23.57
CA ASN A 258 14.00 1.06 24.86
C ASN A 258 12.87 2.09 25.10
N ASN A 259 12.25 2.61 24.04
CA ASN A 259 11.12 3.52 24.13
C ASN A 259 9.77 2.78 24.20
N LEU A 260 9.71 1.55 23.70
CA LEU A 260 8.50 0.73 23.65
C LEU A 260 8.75 -0.70 24.16
N SER A 261 7.70 -1.33 24.71
CA SER A 261 7.67 -2.78 24.95
C SER A 261 7.21 -3.53 23.70
N ILE A 262 7.35 -4.87 23.67
CA ILE A 262 6.82 -5.71 22.59
C ILE A 262 5.31 -5.53 22.45
N ASP A 263 4.58 -5.50 23.57
CA ASP A 263 3.13 -5.30 23.57
C ASP A 263 2.77 -3.94 22.98
N ASN A 264 3.47 -2.87 23.38
CA ASN A 264 3.24 -1.53 22.81
C ASN A 264 3.52 -1.47 21.30
N VAL A 265 4.54 -2.18 20.81
CA VAL A 265 4.82 -2.29 19.36
C VAL A 265 3.61 -2.91 18.64
N ASN A 266 3.11 -4.03 19.14
CA ASN A 266 1.96 -4.71 18.54
C ASN A 266 0.68 -3.88 18.64
N ASP A 267 0.44 -3.20 19.78
CA ASP A 267 -0.71 -2.31 19.96
C ASP A 267 -0.68 -1.16 18.94
N VAL A 268 0.45 -0.47 18.81
CA VAL A 268 0.62 0.63 17.85
C VAL A 268 0.34 0.16 16.42
N LEU A 269 0.92 -0.96 16.00
CA LEU A 269 0.74 -1.47 14.63
C LEU A 269 -0.68 -2.00 14.38
N THR A 270 -1.31 -2.60 15.39
CA THR A 270 -2.72 -3.00 15.32
C THR A 270 -3.63 -1.78 15.14
N LEU A 271 -3.41 -0.74 15.96
CA LEU A 271 -4.18 0.50 15.88
C LEU A 271 -3.99 1.20 14.51
N MET A 272 -2.77 1.21 13.98
CA MET A 272 -2.51 1.73 12.63
C MET A 272 -3.23 0.91 11.55
N SER A 273 -3.30 -0.40 11.68
CA SER A 273 -4.03 -1.27 10.74
C SER A 273 -5.53 -0.98 10.74
N GLN A 274 -6.11 -0.77 11.94
CA GLN A 274 -7.51 -0.38 12.09
C GLN A 274 -7.79 1.03 11.54
N ASP A 275 -6.85 1.97 11.68
CA ASP A 275 -6.98 3.30 11.07
C ASP A 275 -6.95 3.23 9.54
N LEU A 276 -6.14 2.34 8.96
CA LEU A 276 -6.13 2.08 7.52
C LEU A 276 -7.46 1.49 7.05
N GLU A 277 -8.00 0.50 7.75
CA GLU A 277 -9.33 -0.07 7.48
C GLU A 277 -10.41 1.01 7.49
N ASN A 278 -10.43 1.84 8.54
CA ASN A 278 -11.39 2.95 8.66
C ASN A 278 -11.23 3.97 7.53
N PHE A 279 -10.00 4.26 7.10
CA PHE A 279 -9.74 5.16 6.00
C PHE A 279 -10.32 4.63 4.69
N TYR A 280 -10.13 3.36 4.37
CA TYR A 280 -10.72 2.78 3.16
C TYR A 280 -12.24 2.88 3.19
N HIS A 281 -12.88 2.46 4.27
CA HIS A 281 -14.33 2.61 4.41
C HIS A 281 -14.80 4.07 4.31
N TYR A 282 -14.02 5.02 4.84
CA TYR A 282 -14.34 6.44 4.72
C TYR A 282 -14.33 6.93 3.26
N VAL A 283 -13.34 6.49 2.49
CA VAL A 283 -13.27 6.83 1.07
C VAL A 283 -14.48 6.28 0.31
N TYR A 284 -14.82 5.02 0.51
CA TYR A 284 -15.97 4.40 -0.16
C TYR A 284 -17.33 4.90 0.36
N HIS A 285 -17.44 5.28 1.63
CA HIS A 285 -18.63 5.95 2.17
C HIS A 285 -18.99 7.20 1.35
N GLY A 286 -18.00 7.94 0.86
CA GLY A 286 -18.21 9.10 0.00
C GLY A 286 -18.83 8.76 -1.35
N GLY A 287 -18.77 7.51 -1.79
CA GLY A 287 -19.31 7.05 -3.06
C GLY A 287 -18.60 7.60 -4.28
N SER A 288 -19.30 7.65 -5.39
CA SER A 288 -18.81 8.18 -6.67
C SER A 288 -19.92 8.91 -7.43
N ASN A 289 -19.58 9.44 -8.62
CA ASN A 289 -20.57 10.05 -9.54
C ASN A 289 -21.41 9.00 -10.28
N TYR A 290 -21.18 7.70 -10.05
CA TYR A 290 -21.94 6.64 -10.68
C TYR A 290 -23.10 6.19 -9.79
N ASP A 291 -24.29 6.21 -10.33
CA ASP A 291 -25.47 5.58 -9.74
C ASP A 291 -25.51 4.11 -10.19
N SER A 292 -24.86 3.25 -9.42
CA SER A 292 -24.72 1.82 -9.73
C SER A 292 -24.82 0.95 -8.49
N GLU A 293 -25.13 -0.33 -8.68
CA GLU A 293 -25.22 -1.32 -7.61
C GLU A 293 -23.91 -1.41 -6.81
N PHE A 294 -22.75 -1.40 -7.49
CA PHE A 294 -21.46 -1.42 -6.81
C PHE A 294 -21.33 -0.24 -5.84
N TRP A 295 -21.49 1.00 -6.30
CA TRP A 295 -21.29 2.18 -5.47
C TRP A 295 -22.31 2.33 -4.36
N THR A 296 -23.57 2.00 -4.62
CA THR A 296 -24.61 2.00 -3.58
C THR A 296 -24.29 0.99 -2.49
N THR A 297 -23.97 -0.26 -2.86
CA THR A 297 -23.67 -1.34 -1.91
C THR A 297 -22.44 -1.02 -1.06
N VAL A 298 -21.32 -0.60 -1.68
CA VAL A 298 -20.09 -0.33 -0.93
C VAL A 298 -20.20 0.92 -0.06
N ALA A 299 -20.95 1.95 -0.48
CA ALA A 299 -21.18 3.15 0.33
C ALA A 299 -22.05 2.84 1.55
N GLU A 300 -23.13 2.06 1.39
CA GLU A 300 -24.00 1.64 2.49
C GLU A 300 -23.26 0.75 3.50
N SER A 301 -22.52 -0.26 3.02
CA SER A 301 -21.70 -1.15 3.86
C SER A 301 -20.65 -0.37 4.63
N SER A 302 -19.92 0.51 3.96
CA SER A 302 -18.91 1.36 4.58
C SER A 302 -19.49 2.34 5.61
N THR A 303 -20.67 2.90 5.34
CA THR A 303 -21.40 3.75 6.29
C THR A 303 -21.75 3.00 7.56
N GLU A 304 -22.30 1.79 7.44
CA GLU A 304 -22.68 0.99 8.60
C GLU A 304 -21.42 0.55 9.41
N LYS A 305 -20.33 0.21 8.73
CA LYS A 305 -19.06 -0.10 9.37
C LYS A 305 -18.51 1.05 10.21
N LEU A 306 -18.56 2.28 9.71
CA LEU A 306 -18.03 3.48 10.37
C LEU A 306 -18.94 3.99 11.48
N LYS A 307 -20.27 3.85 11.35
CA LYS A 307 -21.28 4.44 12.23
C LYS A 307 -21.08 4.15 13.71
N ASN A 308 -20.77 2.91 14.04
CA ASN A 308 -20.58 2.44 15.42
C ASN A 308 -19.12 2.26 15.82
N ASN A 309 -18.18 2.69 14.97
CA ASN A 309 -16.76 2.56 15.21
C ASN A 309 -16.26 3.67 16.12
N LEU A 310 -15.96 3.34 17.39
CA LEU A 310 -15.53 4.31 18.39
C LEU A 310 -14.23 5.02 18.01
N ARG A 311 -13.29 4.28 17.42
CA ARG A 311 -12.00 4.83 16.99
C ARG A 311 -12.18 5.81 15.83
N TRP A 312 -13.03 5.48 14.86
CA TRP A 312 -13.42 6.39 13.79
C TRP A 312 -14.06 7.67 14.33
N ASN A 313 -15.01 7.54 15.26
CA ASN A 313 -15.68 8.68 15.89
C ASN A 313 -14.70 9.59 16.66
N GLU A 314 -13.64 9.01 17.26
CA GLU A 314 -12.56 9.79 17.86
C GLU A 314 -11.71 10.51 16.82
N THR A 315 -11.36 9.83 15.73
CA THR A 315 -10.62 10.41 14.59
C THR A 315 -11.37 11.62 14.03
N ILE A 316 -12.65 11.48 13.72
CA ILE A 316 -13.48 12.57 13.20
C ILE A 316 -13.59 13.74 14.20
N ARG A 317 -13.74 13.48 15.51
CA ARG A 317 -13.73 14.55 16.51
C ARG A 317 -12.40 15.32 16.51
N LYS A 318 -11.27 14.62 16.42
CA LYS A 318 -9.96 15.26 16.36
C LYS A 318 -9.82 16.10 15.10
N VAL A 319 -10.17 15.56 13.91
CA VAL A 319 -10.14 16.30 12.64
C VAL A 319 -11.00 17.56 12.74
N ASN A 320 -12.26 17.44 13.19
CA ASN A 320 -13.17 18.58 13.32
C ASN A 320 -12.65 19.65 14.31
N SER A 321 -11.96 19.26 15.37
CA SER A 321 -11.36 20.21 16.31
C SER A 321 -10.23 21.04 15.70
N CYS A 322 -9.64 20.58 14.60
CA CYS A 322 -8.57 21.28 13.90
C CYS A 322 -9.07 22.28 12.84
N ILE A 323 -10.38 22.26 12.55
CA ILE A 323 -11.00 23.19 11.61
C ILE A 323 -11.42 24.45 12.34
N THR A 324 -10.86 25.59 11.94
CA THR A 324 -11.26 26.92 12.44
C THR A 324 -11.89 27.74 11.29
N LYS A 325 -12.50 28.89 11.60
CA LYS A 325 -13.10 29.77 10.58
C LYS A 325 -12.10 30.25 9.53
N ASP A 326 -10.82 30.38 9.91
CA ASP A 326 -9.81 31.02 9.08
C ASP A 326 -8.69 30.08 8.60
N LYS A 327 -8.56 28.90 9.21
CA LYS A 327 -7.48 27.94 8.88
C LYS A 327 -7.77 26.53 9.36
N ILE A 328 -7.07 25.59 8.74
CA ILE A 328 -6.93 24.21 9.22
C ILE A 328 -5.65 24.15 10.07
N ILE A 329 -5.75 23.60 11.27
CA ILE A 329 -4.58 23.34 12.13
C ILE A 329 -4.06 21.96 11.76
N GLU A 330 -2.85 21.92 11.21
CA GLU A 330 -2.22 20.68 10.77
C GLU A 330 -1.62 19.93 11.94
N ILE A 331 -2.22 18.80 12.30
CA ILE A 331 -1.71 17.88 13.34
C ILE A 331 -1.81 16.43 12.85
N PRO A 332 -0.98 15.52 13.36
CA PRO A 332 -1.17 14.09 13.14
C PRO A 332 -2.48 13.60 13.76
N VAL A 333 -3.30 12.91 12.99
CA VAL A 333 -4.53 12.24 13.43
C VAL A 333 -4.52 10.81 12.92
N GLY A 334 -4.32 9.86 13.83
CA GLY A 334 -4.03 8.49 13.42
C GLY A 334 -2.71 8.43 12.64
N PHE A 335 -2.72 7.80 11.48
CA PHE A 335 -1.54 7.74 10.59
C PHE A 335 -1.47 8.87 9.55
N TRP A 336 -2.42 9.80 9.56
CA TRP A 336 -2.52 10.91 8.61
C TRP A 336 -2.51 12.26 9.29
N PHE A 337 -2.22 13.31 8.51
CA PHE A 337 -2.40 14.69 8.93
C PHE A 337 -3.83 15.16 8.66
N THR A 338 -4.28 16.15 9.43
CA THR A 338 -5.64 16.70 9.39
C THR A 338 -6.10 17.05 7.97
N GLU A 339 -5.23 17.70 7.18
CA GLU A 339 -5.54 18.13 5.81
C GLU A 339 -5.95 16.97 4.90
N LYS A 340 -5.31 15.81 5.05
CA LYS A 340 -5.64 14.62 4.27
C LYS A 340 -7.02 14.06 4.59
N TRP A 341 -7.41 14.08 5.85
CA TRP A 341 -8.75 13.68 6.28
C TRP A 341 -9.83 14.61 5.76
N ILE A 342 -9.55 15.93 5.68
CA ILE A 342 -10.48 16.95 5.22
C ILE A 342 -10.62 16.94 3.70
N ALA A 343 -9.57 16.56 2.97
CA ALA A 343 -9.60 16.46 1.50
C ALA A 343 -10.64 15.44 1.00
N TRP A 344 -11.02 14.53 1.86
CA TRP A 344 -12.08 13.54 1.65
C TRP A 344 -13.38 13.94 2.34
#